data_4d74f0ab625259766468cc409299512a
#
_entry.id   4d74f0ab625259766468cc409299512a
#
_cell.length_a   1.000
_cell.length_b   1.000
_cell.length_c   1.000
_cell.angle_alpha   90.00
_cell.angle_beta   90.00
_cell.angle_gamma   90.00
#
_symmetry.space_group_name_H-M   'P 1'
#
loop_
_entity.id
_entity.type
_entity.pdbx_description
1 polymer ?
#
loop_
_entity_poly.entity_id
_entity_poly.type
_entity_poly.pdbx_seq_one_letter_code
_entity_poly.pdbx_strand_id
1 'polypeptide(L)'
;MIMRAPIADLPIRFENVTVSAGAVTTLDHVALTLVSGPPTVVVGPNGSGKTTLLRAAMGLVKPSAGRITWGDRENVPPTGRAIVFQRPVMLRRSARANIRYVLRSSGSAEQKARIGEVLALVGLEHVADRPARRLSGGEQQRLALARALARDPAVLFLDEPTASLDPAATKVIEDVVRTVSERGIKVVMSTHDIAEARRLAGDIIMLHHGRVIETGAAMSFFTTPKTGEAKKFLAGELLV
;
A
#
# COMPACT_ATOMS: atom_id res chain seq x y z
N MET A 1 7.79 20.76 -9.21
CA MET A 1 8.87 19.79 -9.49
C MET A 1 8.22 18.41 -9.60
N ILE A 2 8.29 17.76 -10.77
CA ILE A 2 7.62 16.48 -11.03
C ILE A 2 8.41 15.40 -10.29
N MET A 3 7.78 14.78 -9.27
CA MET A 3 8.32 13.59 -8.64
C MET A 3 8.53 12.50 -9.71
N ARG A 4 9.77 12.22 -10.07
CA ARG A 4 10.11 11.03 -10.83
C ARG A 4 10.44 9.92 -9.85
N ALA A 5 9.50 9.00 -9.65
CA ALA A 5 9.79 7.77 -8.94
C ALA A 5 10.87 6.98 -9.71
N PRO A 6 11.93 6.52 -9.07
CA PRO A 6 12.91 5.65 -9.72
C PRO A 6 12.21 4.32 -10.07
N ILE A 7 12.16 4.00 -11.37
CA ILE A 7 11.51 2.80 -11.95
C ILE A 7 12.23 1.50 -11.55
N ALA A 8 13.31 1.59 -10.79
CA ALA A 8 14.25 0.50 -10.54
C ALA A 8 13.70 -0.74 -9.81
N ASP A 9 12.55 -0.62 -9.10
CA ASP A 9 11.98 -1.71 -8.29
C ASP A 9 10.80 -2.42 -8.97
N LEU A 10 10.36 -1.98 -10.14
CA LEU A 10 9.31 -2.63 -10.92
C LEU A 10 9.90 -3.30 -12.17
N PRO A 11 9.33 -4.43 -12.62
CA PRO A 11 8.21 -5.17 -12.01
C PRO A 11 8.62 -5.88 -10.72
N ILE A 12 7.66 -6.09 -9.79
CA ILE A 12 7.86 -7.00 -8.66
C ILE A 12 7.22 -8.33 -9.04
N ARG A 13 8.03 -9.39 -9.12
CA ARG A 13 7.55 -10.73 -9.49
C ARG A 13 7.60 -11.68 -8.32
N PHE A 14 6.52 -12.40 -8.13
CA PHE A 14 6.41 -13.53 -7.23
C PHE A 14 6.43 -14.80 -8.07
N GLU A 15 7.40 -15.66 -7.82
CA GLU A 15 7.55 -16.92 -8.53
C GLU A 15 7.38 -18.07 -7.53
N ASN A 16 6.16 -18.64 -7.50
CA ASN A 16 5.78 -19.76 -6.65
C ASN A 16 6.09 -19.55 -5.17
N VAL A 17 5.73 -18.36 -4.66
CA VAL A 17 6.12 -17.89 -3.33
C VAL A 17 5.25 -18.51 -2.25
N THR A 18 5.90 -19.15 -1.28
CA THR A 18 5.28 -19.61 -0.04
C THR A 18 5.88 -18.85 1.14
N VAL A 19 5.02 -18.40 2.07
CA VAL A 19 5.42 -17.78 3.33
C VAL A 19 4.76 -18.54 4.47
N SER A 20 5.58 -19.11 5.35
CA SER A 20 5.12 -19.83 6.54
C SER A 20 5.77 -19.29 7.80
N ALA A 21 5.04 -19.30 8.92
CA ALA A 21 5.51 -19.01 10.26
C ALA A 21 5.15 -20.19 11.17
N GLY A 22 6.14 -21.03 11.45
CA GLY A 22 5.91 -22.32 12.11
C GLY A 22 5.02 -23.22 11.27
N ALA A 23 3.94 -23.71 11.83
CA ALA A 23 2.97 -24.57 11.13
C ALA A 23 1.93 -23.82 10.27
N VAL A 24 1.91 -22.47 10.34
CA VAL A 24 0.92 -21.66 9.64
C VAL A 24 1.49 -21.15 8.32
N THR A 25 0.89 -21.56 7.19
CA THR A 25 1.18 -21.01 5.87
C THR A 25 0.24 -19.83 5.60
N THR A 26 0.82 -18.64 5.39
CA THR A 26 0.08 -17.39 5.16
C THR A 26 0.03 -16.99 3.69
N LEU A 27 1.02 -17.42 2.87
CA LEU A 27 0.98 -17.40 1.42
C LEU A 27 1.36 -18.78 0.91
N ASP A 28 0.62 -19.29 -0.07
CA ASP A 28 0.77 -20.63 -0.60
C ASP A 28 0.89 -20.62 -2.13
N HIS A 29 2.10 -20.89 -2.62
CA HIS A 29 2.44 -20.98 -4.05
C HIS A 29 2.00 -19.75 -4.87
N VAL A 30 2.14 -18.54 -4.31
CA VAL A 30 1.74 -17.30 -4.97
C VAL A 30 2.61 -17.02 -6.18
N ALA A 31 1.96 -16.83 -7.34
CA ALA A 31 2.58 -16.40 -8.59
C ALA A 31 1.82 -15.18 -9.12
N LEU A 32 2.49 -14.02 -9.17
CA LEU A 32 1.92 -12.77 -9.70
C LEU A 32 3.02 -11.78 -10.08
N THR A 33 2.66 -10.77 -10.85
CA THR A 33 3.55 -9.67 -11.21
C THR A 33 2.87 -8.34 -10.97
N LEU A 34 3.53 -7.47 -10.18
CA LEU A 34 3.12 -6.08 -10.00
C LEU A 34 3.90 -5.23 -10.98
N VAL A 35 3.20 -4.54 -11.87
CA VAL A 35 3.79 -3.66 -12.89
C VAL A 35 3.48 -2.19 -12.59
N SER A 36 4.16 -1.27 -13.27
CA SER A 36 3.79 0.15 -13.27
C SER A 36 2.37 0.35 -13.83
N GLY A 37 1.76 1.50 -13.55
CA GLY A 37 0.42 1.83 -14.02
C GLY A 37 -0.56 2.11 -12.88
N PRO A 38 -1.87 1.96 -13.11
CA PRO A 38 -2.90 2.32 -12.14
C PRO A 38 -2.79 1.52 -10.84
N PRO A 39 -3.50 1.94 -9.77
CA PRO A 39 -3.47 1.23 -8.50
C PRO A 39 -3.89 -0.23 -8.63
N THR A 40 -3.12 -1.13 -8.01
CA THR A 40 -3.51 -2.53 -7.81
C THR A 40 -4.11 -2.68 -6.43
N VAL A 41 -5.33 -3.19 -6.36
CA VAL A 41 -6.01 -3.42 -5.09
C VAL A 41 -6.09 -4.91 -4.80
N VAL A 42 -5.58 -5.29 -3.63
CA VAL A 42 -5.60 -6.66 -3.11
C VAL A 42 -6.85 -6.82 -2.24
N VAL A 43 -7.76 -7.68 -2.67
CA VAL A 43 -9.02 -7.95 -1.97
C VAL A 43 -9.07 -9.39 -1.45
N GLY A 44 -9.97 -9.64 -0.52
CA GLY A 44 -10.21 -10.96 0.07
C GLY A 44 -10.60 -10.87 1.53
N PRO A 45 -11.10 -11.95 2.13
CA PRO A 45 -11.54 -11.99 3.53
C PRO A 45 -10.39 -11.72 4.51
N ASN A 46 -10.74 -11.48 5.77
CA ASN A 46 -9.75 -11.36 6.84
C ASN A 46 -8.97 -12.68 6.96
N GLY A 47 -7.65 -12.59 7.18
CA GLY A 47 -6.78 -13.77 7.24
C GLY A 47 -6.40 -14.37 5.88
N SER A 48 -6.85 -13.82 4.75
CA SER A 48 -6.51 -14.36 3.42
C SER A 48 -5.04 -14.20 2.98
N GLY A 49 -4.22 -13.44 3.73
CA GLY A 49 -2.80 -13.24 3.42
C GLY A 49 -2.45 -11.86 2.83
N LYS A 50 -3.40 -10.92 2.72
CA LYS A 50 -3.20 -9.59 2.11
C LYS A 50 -2.00 -8.83 2.71
N THR A 51 -1.98 -8.67 4.03
CA THR A 51 -0.88 -8.02 4.76
C THR A 51 0.47 -8.72 4.51
N THR A 52 0.47 -10.06 4.49
CA THR A 52 1.69 -10.85 4.22
C THR A 52 2.17 -10.63 2.80
N LEU A 53 1.27 -10.58 1.82
CA LEU A 53 1.61 -10.26 0.43
C LEU A 53 2.28 -8.88 0.31
N LEU A 54 1.68 -7.84 0.92
CA LEU A 54 2.25 -6.49 0.90
C LEU A 54 3.63 -6.45 1.58
N ARG A 55 3.78 -7.11 2.73
CA ARG A 55 5.07 -7.18 3.45
C ARG A 55 6.13 -7.93 2.66
N ALA A 56 5.77 -9.01 1.98
CA ALA A 56 6.68 -9.77 1.12
C ALA A 56 7.08 -8.93 -0.11
N ALA A 57 6.13 -8.26 -0.78
CA ALA A 57 6.40 -7.33 -1.89
C ALA A 57 7.29 -6.15 -1.47
N MET A 58 7.13 -5.64 -0.24
CA MET A 58 8.01 -4.62 0.34
C MET A 58 9.42 -5.16 0.61
N GLY A 59 9.60 -6.47 0.80
CA GLY A 59 10.86 -7.12 1.21
C GLY A 59 11.04 -7.19 2.73
N LEU A 60 9.97 -7.07 3.51
CA LEU A 60 9.98 -7.19 4.97
C LEU A 60 9.84 -8.64 5.46
N VAL A 61 9.33 -9.52 4.61
CA VAL A 61 9.17 -10.94 4.88
C VAL A 61 9.86 -11.71 3.77
N LYS A 62 10.72 -12.65 4.16
CA LYS A 62 11.40 -13.55 3.21
C LYS A 62 10.49 -14.75 2.92
N PRO A 63 10.41 -15.21 1.67
CA PRO A 63 9.75 -16.47 1.33
C PRO A 63 10.38 -17.65 2.04
N SER A 64 9.55 -18.63 2.42
CA SER A 64 10.00 -19.97 2.86
C SER A 64 10.33 -20.87 1.66
N ALA A 65 9.65 -20.62 0.51
CA ALA A 65 9.92 -21.25 -0.79
C ALA A 65 9.55 -20.29 -1.92
N GLY A 66 10.07 -20.54 -3.12
CA GLY A 66 9.95 -19.62 -4.26
C GLY A 66 10.85 -18.41 -4.13
N ARG A 67 10.66 -17.42 -4.99
CA ARG A 67 11.45 -16.18 -4.97
C ARG A 67 10.64 -14.94 -5.33
N ILE A 68 11.13 -13.79 -4.86
CA ILE A 68 10.59 -12.47 -5.23
C ILE A 68 11.72 -11.66 -5.85
N THR A 69 11.44 -11.02 -6.99
CA THR A 69 12.38 -10.12 -7.65
C THR A 69 11.81 -8.70 -7.76
N TRP A 70 12.70 -7.72 -7.75
CA TRP A 70 12.39 -6.29 -7.89
C TRP A 70 13.21 -5.73 -9.05
N GLY A 71 12.55 -5.36 -10.17
CA GLY A 71 13.24 -4.98 -11.39
C GLY A 71 14.20 -6.07 -11.87
N ASP A 72 13.72 -7.33 -11.86
CA ASP A 72 14.46 -8.55 -12.22
C ASP A 72 15.70 -8.86 -11.35
N ARG A 73 15.83 -8.22 -10.17
CA ARG A 73 16.92 -8.44 -9.21
C ARG A 73 16.39 -9.00 -7.89
N GLU A 74 17.14 -9.87 -7.26
CA GLU A 74 16.89 -10.35 -5.91
C GLU A 74 17.61 -9.47 -4.86
N ASN A 75 17.16 -9.53 -3.61
CA ASN A 75 17.81 -8.86 -2.46
C ASN A 75 18.01 -7.35 -2.62
N VAL A 76 17.10 -6.66 -3.31
CA VAL A 76 17.15 -5.21 -3.51
C VAL A 76 16.75 -4.49 -2.21
N PRO A 77 17.57 -3.57 -1.68
CA PRO A 77 17.20 -2.74 -0.54
C PRO A 77 15.88 -1.98 -0.80
N PRO A 78 14.97 -1.88 0.18
CA PRO A 78 13.66 -1.27 -0.03
C PRO A 78 13.69 0.27 -0.06
N THR A 79 14.73 0.88 -0.65
CA THR A 79 14.92 2.33 -0.66
C THR A 79 13.92 3.04 -1.58
N GLY A 80 13.49 2.37 -2.66
CA GLY A 80 12.49 2.87 -3.62
C GLY A 80 11.04 2.49 -3.26
N ARG A 81 10.83 1.85 -2.11
CA ARG A 81 9.51 1.35 -1.68
C ARG A 81 9.14 1.92 -0.33
N ALA A 82 7.85 2.15 -0.11
CA ALA A 82 7.31 2.56 1.18
C ALA A 82 6.06 1.77 1.52
N ILE A 83 5.79 1.57 2.81
CA ILE A 83 4.59 0.92 3.31
C ILE A 83 3.95 1.73 4.42
N VAL A 84 2.63 1.83 4.38
CA VAL A 84 1.78 2.36 5.45
C VAL A 84 0.94 1.22 5.98
N PHE A 85 1.06 0.95 7.27
CA PHE A 85 0.30 -0.10 7.94
C PHE A 85 -1.07 0.41 8.40
N GLN A 86 -2.01 -0.50 8.61
CA GLN A 86 -3.35 -0.22 9.14
C GLN A 86 -3.31 0.58 10.44
N ARG A 87 -2.35 0.28 11.34
CA ARG A 87 -2.13 1.01 12.60
C ARG A 87 -0.75 1.66 12.59
N PRO A 88 -0.63 2.92 12.18
CA PRO A 88 0.66 3.57 12.06
C PRO A 88 1.24 3.96 13.42
N VAL A 89 2.54 3.78 13.59
CA VAL A 89 3.26 4.21 14.79
C VAL A 89 3.73 5.66 14.63
N MET A 90 3.39 6.51 15.62
CA MET A 90 3.81 7.90 15.67
C MET A 90 5.00 8.10 16.62
N LEU A 91 6.04 8.79 16.14
CA LEU A 91 7.12 9.25 16.99
C LEU A 91 6.61 10.29 18.00
N ARG A 92 7.24 10.36 19.19
CA ARG A 92 6.93 11.38 20.22
C ARG A 92 7.46 12.76 19.80
N ARG A 93 6.99 13.27 18.67
CA ARG A 93 7.40 14.53 18.03
C ARG A 93 6.17 15.19 17.36
N SER A 94 6.29 16.43 16.89
CA SER A 94 5.25 17.06 16.08
C SER A 94 5.04 16.34 14.74
N ALA A 95 3.92 16.61 14.05
CA ALA A 95 3.66 16.07 12.72
C ALA A 95 4.80 16.40 11.75
N ARG A 96 5.21 17.67 11.68
CA ARG A 96 6.36 18.15 10.90
C ARG A 96 7.64 17.38 11.22
N ALA A 97 7.94 17.17 12.51
CA ALA A 97 9.15 16.48 12.93
C ALA A 97 9.11 14.97 12.67
N ASN A 98 7.91 14.35 12.57
CA ASN A 98 7.73 12.98 12.10
C ASN A 98 8.14 12.84 10.64
N ILE A 99 7.78 13.81 9.77
CA ILE A 99 8.18 13.79 8.35
C ILE A 99 9.67 14.10 8.22
N ARG A 100 10.18 15.11 8.95
CA ARG A 100 11.62 15.44 8.95
C ARG A 100 12.50 14.24 9.28
N TYR A 101 12.05 13.38 10.17
CA TYR A 101 12.81 12.21 10.60
C TYR A 101 13.19 11.27 9.43
N VAL A 102 12.34 11.14 8.41
CA VAL A 102 12.60 10.26 7.26
C VAL A 102 13.41 10.94 6.14
N LEU A 103 13.60 12.26 6.22
CA LEU A 103 14.32 13.09 5.23
C LEU A 103 15.76 13.41 5.65
N ARG A 104 16.44 12.55 6.40
CA ARG A 104 17.73 12.85 7.07
C ARG A 104 18.87 13.29 6.15
N SER A 105 18.79 13.07 4.84
CA SER A 105 19.89 13.29 3.89
C SER A 105 19.74 14.53 3.02
N SER A 106 18.68 15.34 3.17
CA SER A 106 18.41 16.52 2.33
C SER A 106 18.90 17.82 3.00
N GLY A 107 19.29 18.80 2.22
CA GLY A 107 19.64 20.14 2.70
C GLY A 107 18.46 20.79 3.43
N SER A 108 18.73 21.77 4.34
CA SER A 108 17.71 22.33 5.21
C SER A 108 16.54 23.02 4.48
N ALA A 109 16.81 23.74 3.40
CA ALA A 109 15.78 24.42 2.61
C ALA A 109 14.93 23.44 1.80
N GLU A 110 15.54 22.47 1.14
CA GLU A 110 14.89 21.41 0.37
C GLU A 110 14.01 20.52 1.25
N GLN A 111 14.51 20.17 2.43
CA GLN A 111 13.76 19.42 3.45
C GLN A 111 12.52 20.20 3.91
N LYS A 112 12.64 21.54 4.17
CA LYS A 112 11.51 22.38 4.57
C LYS A 112 10.43 22.44 3.48
N ALA A 113 10.83 22.63 2.23
CA ALA A 113 9.92 22.65 1.08
C ALA A 113 9.19 21.30 0.94
N ARG A 114 9.91 20.18 1.00
CA ARG A 114 9.32 18.86 0.88
C ARG A 114 8.36 18.53 2.01
N ILE A 115 8.66 18.91 3.25
CA ILE A 115 7.74 18.75 4.38
C ILE A 115 6.44 19.52 4.13
N GLY A 116 6.54 20.78 3.67
CA GLY A 116 5.37 21.60 3.33
C GLY A 116 4.50 20.93 2.25
N GLU A 117 5.14 20.47 1.17
CA GLU A 117 4.46 19.80 0.06
C GLU A 117 3.67 18.56 0.51
N VAL A 118 4.29 17.66 1.27
CA VAL A 118 3.59 16.43 1.69
C VAL A 118 2.55 16.69 2.77
N LEU A 119 2.72 17.71 3.63
CA LEU A 119 1.68 18.12 4.57
C LEU A 119 0.46 18.70 3.85
N ALA A 120 0.67 19.54 2.83
CA ALA A 120 -0.39 20.07 1.98
C ALA A 120 -1.14 18.96 1.25
N LEU A 121 -0.40 18.02 0.66
CA LEU A 121 -0.98 16.88 -0.06
C LEU A 121 -1.95 16.06 0.80
N VAL A 122 -1.66 15.90 2.10
CA VAL A 122 -2.52 15.14 3.03
C VAL A 122 -3.43 16.02 3.89
N GLY A 123 -3.45 17.35 3.67
CA GLY A 123 -4.31 18.30 4.39
C GLY A 123 -3.98 18.44 5.90
N LEU A 124 -2.69 18.42 6.27
CA LEU A 124 -2.23 18.48 7.65
C LEU A 124 -1.40 19.74 8.00
N GLU A 125 -1.42 20.79 7.13
CA GLU A 125 -0.65 22.02 7.35
C GLU A 125 -1.04 22.70 8.65
N HIS A 126 -2.33 22.76 8.95
CA HIS A 126 -2.90 23.43 10.13
C HIS A 126 -2.53 22.76 11.46
N VAL A 127 -2.05 21.51 11.44
CA VAL A 127 -1.63 20.74 12.62
C VAL A 127 -0.15 20.34 12.56
N ALA A 128 0.63 20.94 11.66
CA ALA A 128 2.03 20.60 11.41
C ALA A 128 2.90 20.56 12.68
N ASP A 129 2.67 21.45 13.61
CA ASP A 129 3.46 21.57 14.84
C ASP A 129 2.79 20.92 16.07
N ARG A 130 1.58 20.33 15.88
CA ARG A 130 0.91 19.56 16.93
C ARG A 130 1.65 18.24 17.18
N PRO A 131 1.76 17.77 18.45
CA PRO A 131 2.31 16.46 18.76
C PRO A 131 1.55 15.34 18.02
N ALA A 132 2.27 14.53 17.23
CA ALA A 132 1.66 13.53 16.34
C ALA A 132 0.76 12.53 17.07
N ARG A 133 1.06 12.21 18.34
CA ARG A 133 0.24 11.31 19.16
C ARG A 133 -1.09 11.91 19.63
N ARG A 134 -1.26 13.25 19.50
CA ARG A 134 -2.51 13.97 19.82
C ARG A 134 -3.37 14.22 18.59
N LEU A 135 -2.95 13.74 17.43
CA LEU A 135 -3.74 13.75 16.21
C LEU A 135 -4.85 12.69 16.31
N SER A 136 -5.98 12.94 15.66
CA SER A 136 -7.04 11.93 15.47
C SER A 136 -6.51 10.72 14.71
N GLY A 137 -7.24 9.60 14.74
CA GLY A 137 -6.86 8.39 13.99
C GLY A 137 -6.67 8.66 12.49
N GLY A 138 -7.60 9.39 11.87
CA GLY A 138 -7.50 9.78 10.46
C GLY A 138 -6.33 10.73 10.18
N GLU A 139 -6.05 11.69 11.06
CA GLU A 139 -4.87 12.58 10.94
C GLU A 139 -3.57 11.77 11.09
N GLN A 140 -3.52 10.78 11.99
CA GLN A 140 -2.34 9.92 12.15
C GLN A 140 -2.12 9.06 10.91
N GLN A 141 -3.18 8.53 10.31
CA GLN A 141 -3.10 7.75 9.07
C GLN A 141 -2.59 8.62 7.92
N ARG A 142 -3.12 9.84 7.76
CA ARG A 142 -2.65 10.82 6.77
C ARG A 142 -1.19 11.24 7.01
N LEU A 143 -0.78 11.39 8.27
CA LEU A 143 0.62 11.66 8.60
C LEU A 143 1.55 10.50 8.26
N ALA A 144 1.12 9.25 8.46
CA ALA A 144 1.87 8.07 8.02
C ALA A 144 2.04 8.04 6.51
N LEU A 145 0.99 8.38 5.77
CA LEU A 145 1.03 8.52 4.31
C LEU A 145 2.01 9.62 3.87
N ALA A 146 1.94 10.81 4.50
CA ALA A 146 2.91 11.89 4.25
C ALA A 146 4.36 11.46 4.50
N ARG A 147 4.63 10.71 5.59
CA ARG A 147 5.96 10.16 5.88
C ARG A 147 6.45 9.20 4.81
N ALA A 148 5.57 8.32 4.32
CA ALA A 148 5.88 7.37 3.26
C ALA A 148 6.22 8.09 1.95
N LEU A 149 5.41 9.08 1.57
CA LEU A 149 5.57 9.87 0.35
C LEU A 149 6.76 10.85 0.39
N ALA A 150 7.19 11.27 1.58
CA ALA A 150 8.30 12.23 1.72
C ALA A 150 9.61 11.74 1.07
N ARG A 151 9.80 10.43 0.96
CA ARG A 151 11.00 9.80 0.36
C ARG A 151 10.90 9.52 -1.14
N ASP A 152 9.86 9.99 -1.82
CA ASP A 152 9.61 9.77 -3.25
C ASP A 152 9.69 8.29 -3.66
N PRO A 153 8.86 7.41 -3.08
CA PRO A 153 8.92 5.99 -3.40
C PRO A 153 8.45 5.73 -4.84
N ALA A 154 9.05 4.74 -5.50
CA ALA A 154 8.56 4.21 -6.77
C ALA A 154 7.29 3.38 -6.57
N VAL A 155 7.21 2.68 -5.41
CA VAL A 155 6.07 1.84 -5.04
C VAL A 155 5.61 2.18 -3.63
N LEU A 156 4.31 2.44 -3.49
CA LEU A 156 3.64 2.70 -2.22
C LEU A 156 2.69 1.55 -1.89
N PHE A 157 2.97 0.85 -0.79
CA PHE A 157 2.10 -0.18 -0.24
C PHE A 157 1.22 0.41 0.85
N LEU A 158 -0.09 0.12 0.81
CA LEU A 158 -1.08 0.58 1.78
C LEU A 158 -1.85 -0.62 2.33
N ASP A 159 -1.64 -0.92 3.60
CA ASP A 159 -2.29 -2.07 4.25
C ASP A 159 -3.55 -1.59 4.99
N GLU A 160 -4.72 -1.78 4.39
CA GLU A 160 -6.04 -1.34 4.87
C GLU A 160 -6.04 0.12 5.39
N PRO A 161 -5.63 1.12 4.58
CA PRO A 161 -5.32 2.47 5.04
C PRO A 161 -6.53 3.25 5.55
N THR A 162 -7.73 2.82 5.23
CA THR A 162 -9.00 3.49 5.54
C THR A 162 -9.83 2.73 6.57
N ALA A 163 -9.38 1.54 6.98
CA ALA A 163 -10.07 0.76 7.99
C ALA A 163 -10.22 1.56 9.29
N SER A 164 -11.44 1.66 9.80
CA SER A 164 -11.78 2.40 11.02
C SER A 164 -11.73 3.94 10.88
N LEU A 165 -11.75 4.48 9.67
CA LEU A 165 -11.85 5.91 9.42
C LEU A 165 -13.29 6.32 9.10
N ASP A 166 -13.62 7.57 9.38
CA ASP A 166 -14.85 8.18 8.92
C ASP A 166 -14.82 8.43 7.39
N PRO A 167 -15.99 8.65 6.75
CA PRO A 167 -16.05 8.85 5.30
C PRO A 167 -15.24 10.06 4.79
N ALA A 168 -15.13 11.13 5.58
CA ALA A 168 -14.38 12.32 5.17
C ALA A 168 -12.87 12.04 5.16
N ALA A 169 -12.35 11.39 6.20
CA ALA A 169 -10.96 10.97 6.26
C ALA A 169 -10.61 9.93 5.17
N THR A 170 -11.51 8.98 4.91
CA THR A 170 -11.40 8.01 3.82
C THR A 170 -11.26 8.71 2.48
N LYS A 171 -12.14 9.67 2.17
CA LYS A 171 -12.10 10.42 0.93
C LYS A 171 -10.76 11.12 0.69
N VAL A 172 -10.17 11.73 1.72
CA VAL A 172 -8.86 12.38 1.59
C VAL A 172 -7.78 11.37 1.23
N ILE A 173 -7.78 10.18 1.84
CA ILE A 173 -6.79 9.12 1.50
C ILE A 173 -6.99 8.64 0.05
N GLU A 174 -8.23 8.42 -0.37
CA GLU A 174 -8.53 8.04 -1.76
C GLU A 174 -8.03 9.10 -2.77
N ASP A 175 -8.23 10.38 -2.48
CA ASP A 175 -7.78 11.47 -3.35
C ASP A 175 -6.24 11.54 -3.42
N VAL A 176 -5.57 11.31 -2.29
CA VAL A 176 -4.10 11.19 -2.27
C VAL A 176 -3.64 9.99 -3.11
N VAL A 177 -4.29 8.82 -2.98
CA VAL A 177 -3.97 7.62 -3.77
C VAL A 177 -4.09 7.91 -5.27
N ARG A 178 -5.16 8.57 -5.72
CA ARG A 178 -5.32 8.97 -7.14
C ARG A 178 -4.21 9.91 -7.56
N THR A 179 -3.99 10.99 -6.79
CA THR A 179 -2.99 12.01 -7.10
C THR A 179 -1.59 11.44 -7.24
N VAL A 180 -1.16 10.55 -6.33
CA VAL A 180 0.19 9.97 -6.40
C VAL A 180 0.32 8.93 -7.51
N SER A 181 -0.73 8.19 -7.81
CA SER A 181 -0.77 7.26 -8.94
C SER A 181 -0.66 7.99 -10.29
N GLU A 182 -1.38 9.11 -10.46
CA GLU A 182 -1.28 9.98 -11.64
C GLU A 182 0.12 10.58 -11.80
N ARG A 183 0.86 10.77 -10.72
CA ARG A 183 2.27 11.19 -10.72
C ARG A 183 3.26 10.06 -11.01
N GLY A 184 2.78 8.84 -11.26
CA GLY A 184 3.59 7.68 -11.65
C GLY A 184 4.10 6.82 -10.49
N ILE A 185 3.65 7.06 -9.25
CA ILE A 185 3.93 6.15 -8.13
C ILE A 185 3.00 4.94 -8.26
N LYS A 186 3.56 3.73 -8.33
CA LYS A 186 2.75 2.52 -8.27
C LYS A 186 2.16 2.35 -6.87
N VAL A 187 0.83 2.36 -6.76
CA VAL A 187 0.13 2.07 -5.51
C VAL A 187 -0.33 0.61 -5.52
N VAL A 188 -0.05 -0.10 -4.43
CA VAL A 188 -0.58 -1.44 -4.15
C VAL A 188 -1.27 -1.38 -2.80
N MET A 189 -2.58 -1.54 -2.77
CA MET A 189 -3.38 -1.35 -1.57
C MET A 189 -4.17 -2.62 -1.23
N SER A 190 -4.23 -2.99 0.05
CA SER A 190 -5.18 -4.00 0.52
C SER A 190 -6.43 -3.34 1.08
N THR A 191 -7.57 -3.96 0.84
CA THR A 191 -8.85 -3.61 1.48
C THR A 191 -9.80 -4.82 1.52
N HIS A 192 -10.72 -4.82 2.46
CA HIS A 192 -11.87 -5.72 2.47
C HIS A 192 -13.17 -5.00 2.04
N ASP A 193 -13.11 -3.68 1.81
CA ASP A 193 -14.24 -2.89 1.30
C ASP A 193 -14.30 -2.95 -0.23
N ILE A 194 -15.31 -3.63 -0.75
CA ILE A 194 -15.57 -3.78 -2.19
C ILE A 194 -15.87 -2.43 -2.84
N ALA A 195 -16.55 -1.53 -2.14
CA ALA A 195 -16.88 -0.22 -2.69
C ALA A 195 -15.64 0.66 -2.84
N GLU A 196 -14.71 0.62 -1.87
CA GLU A 196 -13.41 1.27 -1.97
C GLU A 196 -12.59 0.69 -3.12
N ALA A 197 -12.51 -0.64 -3.22
CA ALA A 197 -11.82 -1.30 -4.32
C ALA A 197 -12.36 -0.87 -5.69
N ARG A 198 -13.69 -0.76 -5.85
CA ARG A 198 -14.32 -0.27 -7.10
C ARG A 198 -13.92 1.17 -7.44
N ARG A 199 -13.72 2.04 -6.44
CA ARG A 199 -13.39 3.45 -6.67
C ARG A 199 -11.93 3.68 -7.04
N LEU A 200 -11.03 2.78 -6.62
CA LEU A 200 -9.58 3.01 -6.70
C LEU A 200 -8.84 2.06 -7.64
N ALA A 201 -9.31 0.83 -7.80
CA ALA A 201 -8.56 -0.19 -8.52
C ALA A 201 -8.53 0.06 -10.03
N GLY A 202 -7.33 -0.02 -10.62
CA GLY A 202 -7.17 -0.31 -12.03
C GLY A 202 -7.05 -1.82 -12.25
N ASP A 203 -6.32 -2.50 -11.34
CA ASP A 203 -6.16 -3.95 -11.31
C ASP A 203 -6.55 -4.52 -9.95
N ILE A 204 -7.05 -5.76 -9.96
CA ILE A 204 -7.42 -6.52 -8.75
C ILE A 204 -6.53 -7.76 -8.62
N ILE A 205 -6.18 -8.06 -7.37
CA ILE A 205 -5.66 -9.37 -6.94
C ILE A 205 -6.59 -9.88 -5.84
N MET A 206 -7.29 -10.97 -6.07
CA MET A 206 -8.10 -11.60 -5.03
C MET A 206 -7.31 -12.71 -4.36
N LEU A 207 -7.21 -12.63 -3.02
CA LEU A 207 -6.58 -13.64 -2.18
C LEU A 207 -7.63 -14.39 -1.33
N HIS A 208 -7.46 -15.71 -1.22
CA HIS A 208 -8.20 -16.55 -0.28
C HIS A 208 -7.28 -17.68 0.21
N HIS A 209 -7.23 -17.91 1.53
CA HIS A 209 -6.36 -18.91 2.17
C HIS A 209 -4.90 -18.91 1.70
N GLY A 210 -4.33 -17.71 1.54
CA GLY A 210 -2.94 -17.54 1.09
C GLY A 210 -2.71 -17.75 -0.40
N ARG A 211 -3.73 -18.06 -1.18
CA ARG A 211 -3.65 -18.30 -2.63
C ARG A 211 -4.24 -17.16 -3.43
N VAL A 212 -3.67 -16.91 -4.60
CA VAL A 212 -4.25 -16.02 -5.60
C VAL A 212 -5.39 -16.75 -6.30
N ILE A 213 -6.61 -16.26 -6.12
CA ILE A 213 -7.82 -16.85 -6.71
C ILE A 213 -8.09 -16.28 -8.11
N GLU A 214 -7.98 -14.96 -8.23
CA GLU A 214 -8.22 -14.27 -9.49
C GLU A 214 -7.40 -12.98 -9.55
N THR A 215 -6.90 -12.66 -10.74
CA THR A 215 -6.24 -11.39 -11.04
C THR A 215 -6.74 -10.83 -12.36
N GLY A 216 -6.76 -9.53 -12.50
CA GLY A 216 -7.11 -8.87 -13.76
C GLY A 216 -7.52 -7.42 -13.60
N ALA A 217 -7.93 -6.83 -14.72
CA ALA A 217 -8.45 -5.47 -14.72
C ALA A 217 -9.70 -5.36 -13.82
N ALA A 218 -9.77 -4.30 -13.03
CA ALA A 218 -10.85 -4.09 -12.07
C ALA A 218 -12.24 -4.14 -12.72
N MET A 219 -12.39 -3.52 -13.90
CA MET A 219 -13.65 -3.55 -14.64
C MET A 219 -14.14 -5.00 -14.88
N SER A 220 -13.25 -5.88 -15.37
CA SER A 220 -13.60 -7.27 -15.65
C SER A 220 -13.91 -8.05 -14.37
N PHE A 221 -13.09 -7.86 -13.31
CA PHE A 221 -13.31 -8.52 -12.02
C PHE A 221 -14.68 -8.18 -11.42
N PHE A 222 -15.09 -6.90 -11.47
CA PHE A 222 -16.35 -6.46 -10.88
C PHE A 222 -17.59 -6.71 -11.72
N THR A 223 -17.47 -6.92 -13.03
CA THR A 223 -18.60 -7.16 -13.92
C THR A 223 -18.77 -8.61 -14.32
N THR A 224 -17.66 -9.31 -14.55
CA THR A 224 -17.64 -10.68 -15.05
C THR A 224 -16.56 -11.50 -14.35
N PRO A 225 -16.68 -11.71 -13.00
CA PRO A 225 -15.72 -12.51 -12.24
C PRO A 225 -15.67 -13.95 -12.78
N LYS A 226 -14.48 -14.49 -12.93
CA LYS A 226 -14.25 -15.79 -13.57
C LYS A 226 -14.43 -16.95 -12.60
N THR A 227 -14.02 -16.78 -11.34
CA THR A 227 -14.04 -17.85 -10.33
C THR A 227 -15.32 -17.84 -9.50
N GLY A 228 -15.68 -19.00 -8.96
CA GLY A 228 -16.82 -19.11 -8.03
C GLY A 228 -16.60 -18.32 -6.75
N GLU A 229 -15.38 -18.34 -6.24
CA GLU A 229 -14.97 -17.60 -5.05
C GLU A 229 -15.09 -16.08 -5.25
N ALA A 230 -14.68 -15.56 -6.41
CA ALA A 230 -14.83 -14.14 -6.71
C ALA A 230 -16.31 -13.72 -6.80
N LYS A 231 -17.17 -14.56 -7.39
CA LYS A 231 -18.62 -14.31 -7.44
C LYS A 231 -19.24 -14.25 -6.05
N LYS A 232 -18.92 -15.22 -5.20
CA LYS A 232 -19.39 -15.27 -3.80
C LYS A 232 -18.88 -14.06 -3.01
N PHE A 233 -17.58 -13.74 -3.13
CA PHE A 233 -16.99 -12.58 -2.46
C PHE A 233 -17.68 -11.28 -2.83
N LEU A 234 -17.95 -11.06 -4.12
CA LEU A 234 -18.64 -9.87 -4.62
C LEU A 234 -20.13 -9.83 -4.21
N ALA A 235 -20.76 -10.98 -4.03
CA ALA A 235 -22.13 -11.09 -3.50
C ALA A 235 -22.20 -10.91 -1.96
N GLY A 236 -21.07 -10.79 -1.27
CA GLY A 236 -21.02 -10.71 0.19
C GLY A 236 -21.29 -12.05 0.88
N GLU A 237 -21.17 -13.16 0.15
CA GLU A 237 -21.34 -14.50 0.70
C GLU A 237 -20.09 -14.98 1.43
N LEU A 238 -20.29 -15.86 2.42
CA LEU A 238 -19.18 -16.47 3.13
C LEU A 238 -18.36 -17.37 2.20
N LEU A 239 -17.06 -17.15 2.19
CA LEU A 239 -16.09 -18.05 1.58
C LEU A 239 -15.65 -19.07 2.64
N VAL A 240 -16.04 -20.31 2.45
CA VAL A 240 -15.70 -21.45 3.33
C VAL A 240 -14.50 -22.20 2.77
#